data_d9f9b1999f97f60a4c420acbb966069b
#
_entry.id   d9f9b1999f97f60a4c420acbb966069b
#
_cell.length_a   1.000
_cell.length_b   1.000
_cell.length_c   1.000
_cell.angle_alpha   90.00
_cell.angle_beta   90.00
_cell.angle_gamma   90.00
#
_symmetry.space_group_name_H-M   'P 1'
#
loop_
_entity.id
_entity.type
_entity.pdbx_description
1 polymer ?
#
loop_
_entity_poly.entity_id
_entity_poly.type
_entity_poly.pdbx_seq_one_letter_code
_entity_poly.pdbx_strand_id
1 'polypeptide(L)'
;MSNIGLFFGSDDGNTQHIAGRIAKRFGRDNIDVHDIADVTQLDFMDYDKLILATPTWDFGQNQSDWDDFWDDLQQVDFSGKTVAFVGLGDQFGYGDFFLDAMGMLHEEVSKTASSVVGCWSTEGYDYDASKAEIPGENLFVGLALDEDQQPELTNSRLDKWCQQIHTEFALTVPLDL
;
A
#
# COMPACT_ATOMS: atom_id res chain seq x y z
N MET A 1 2.10 2.04 -22.36
CA MET A 1 2.61 2.60 -21.10
C MET A 1 1.56 2.40 -20.03
N SER A 2 1.93 1.76 -18.95
CA SER A 2 0.99 1.51 -17.86
C SER A 2 0.65 2.80 -17.13
N ASN A 3 -0.58 2.91 -16.67
CA ASN A 3 -1.04 4.13 -15.97
C ASN A 3 -0.71 4.13 -14.48
N ILE A 4 -0.38 2.97 -13.93
CA ILE A 4 -0.17 2.76 -12.49
C ILE A 4 1.19 2.11 -12.26
N GLY A 5 1.97 2.64 -11.33
CA GLY A 5 3.14 1.98 -10.76
C GLY A 5 2.82 1.41 -9.40
N LEU A 6 2.99 0.10 -9.20
CA LEU A 6 2.90 -0.55 -7.92
C LEU A 6 4.30 -0.91 -7.44
N PHE A 7 4.68 -0.39 -6.27
CA PHE A 7 5.98 -0.63 -5.64
C PHE A 7 5.77 -1.36 -4.33
N PHE A 8 6.48 -2.48 -4.16
CA PHE A 8 6.35 -3.32 -2.96
C PHE A 8 7.71 -3.69 -2.38
N GLY A 9 7.74 -3.94 -1.08
CA GLY A 9 8.85 -4.62 -0.41
C GLY A 9 8.33 -5.91 0.22
N SER A 10 9.13 -6.98 0.18
CA SER A 10 8.72 -8.29 0.70
C SER A 10 9.93 -9.11 1.13
N ASP A 11 9.89 -9.64 2.36
CA ASP A 11 10.91 -10.57 2.86
C ASP A 11 10.47 -12.04 2.74
N ASP A 12 9.20 -12.32 3.03
CA ASP A 12 8.62 -13.67 3.04
C ASP A 12 7.80 -14.02 1.80
N GLY A 13 7.61 -13.06 0.87
CA GLY A 13 6.83 -13.23 -0.35
C GLY A 13 5.34 -12.87 -0.22
N ASN A 14 4.81 -12.59 0.97
CA ASN A 14 3.39 -12.27 1.14
C ASN A 14 3.00 -10.98 0.44
N THR A 15 3.78 -9.90 0.62
CA THR A 15 3.50 -8.62 -0.03
C THR A 15 3.64 -8.72 -1.55
N GLN A 16 4.64 -9.44 -2.03
CA GLN A 16 4.82 -9.73 -3.46
C GLN A 16 3.60 -10.45 -4.05
N HIS A 17 3.08 -11.44 -3.32
CA HIS A 17 1.88 -12.18 -3.73
C HIS A 17 0.66 -11.26 -3.82
N ILE A 18 0.47 -10.39 -2.83
CA ILE A 18 -0.61 -9.38 -2.83
C ILE A 18 -0.46 -8.41 -4.00
N ALA A 19 0.75 -7.92 -4.27
CA ALA A 19 1.02 -7.07 -5.43
C ALA A 19 0.60 -7.73 -6.74
N GLY A 20 0.91 -9.01 -6.92
CA GLY A 20 0.48 -9.80 -8.08
C GLY A 20 -1.04 -9.96 -8.20
N ARG A 21 -1.73 -10.11 -7.06
CA ARG A 21 -3.21 -10.20 -7.01
C ARG A 21 -3.88 -8.86 -7.34
N ILE A 22 -3.29 -7.75 -6.94
CA ILE A 22 -3.75 -6.41 -7.34
C ILE A 22 -3.53 -6.22 -8.85
N ALA A 23 -2.33 -6.51 -9.34
CA ALA A 23 -2.00 -6.36 -10.76
C ALA A 23 -2.91 -7.17 -11.66
N LYS A 24 -3.30 -8.38 -11.25
CA LYS A 24 -4.26 -9.21 -11.99
C LYS A 24 -5.61 -8.50 -12.16
N ARG A 25 -6.11 -7.83 -11.10
CA ARG A 25 -7.40 -7.12 -11.13
C ARG A 25 -7.41 -5.92 -12.06
N PHE A 26 -6.30 -5.17 -12.11
CA PHE A 26 -6.18 -4.02 -13.02
C PHE A 26 -5.85 -4.42 -14.46
N GLY A 27 -5.41 -5.66 -14.66
CA GLY A 27 -4.88 -6.11 -15.95
C GLY A 27 -3.41 -5.74 -16.12
N ARG A 28 -2.56 -6.73 -16.42
CA ARG A 28 -1.10 -6.58 -16.43
C ARG A 28 -0.56 -5.54 -17.42
N ASP A 29 -1.37 -5.15 -18.39
CA ASP A 29 -1.00 -4.11 -19.37
C ASP A 29 -1.28 -2.69 -18.85
N ASN A 30 -1.96 -2.57 -17.69
CA ASN A 30 -2.37 -1.29 -17.12
C ASN A 30 -1.62 -0.90 -15.84
N ILE A 31 -0.84 -1.83 -15.30
CA ILE A 31 -0.09 -1.65 -14.05
C ILE A 31 1.28 -2.30 -14.15
N ASP A 32 2.32 -1.57 -13.82
CA ASP A 32 3.68 -2.08 -13.70
C ASP A 32 3.97 -2.38 -12.23
N VAL A 33 4.53 -3.56 -11.96
CA VAL A 33 4.86 -4.02 -10.60
C VAL A 33 6.36 -4.02 -10.41
N HIS A 34 6.82 -3.33 -9.38
CA HIS A 34 8.22 -3.15 -9.06
C HIS A 34 8.55 -3.62 -7.65
N ASP A 35 9.60 -4.41 -7.51
CA ASP A 35 10.22 -4.65 -6.21
C ASP A 35 11.06 -3.43 -5.83
N ILE A 36 10.85 -2.90 -4.63
CA ILE A 36 11.56 -1.70 -4.16
C ILE A 36 13.08 -1.93 -4.07
N ALA A 37 13.51 -3.18 -3.91
CA ALA A 37 14.93 -3.56 -3.91
C ALA A 37 15.62 -3.33 -5.26
N ASP A 38 14.87 -3.27 -6.35
CA ASP A 38 15.40 -3.24 -7.72
C ASP A 38 15.24 -1.88 -8.43
N VAL A 39 14.69 -0.87 -7.74
CA VAL A 39 14.36 0.43 -8.34
C VAL A 39 15.18 1.57 -7.75
N THR A 40 15.10 2.71 -8.41
CA THR A 40 15.64 3.99 -7.95
C THR A 40 14.51 5.02 -7.79
N GLN A 41 14.80 6.16 -7.18
CA GLN A 41 13.86 7.28 -7.09
C GLN A 41 13.33 7.74 -8.46
N LEU A 42 14.09 7.53 -9.54
CA LEU A 42 13.70 7.96 -10.88
C LEU A 42 12.54 7.13 -11.45
N ASP A 43 12.42 5.87 -11.03
CA ASP A 43 11.35 4.99 -11.52
C ASP A 43 9.95 5.49 -11.09
N PHE A 44 9.86 6.23 -9.98
CA PHE A 44 8.62 6.86 -9.54
C PHE A 44 8.15 8.00 -10.46
N MET A 45 9.07 8.60 -11.20
CA MET A 45 8.76 9.73 -12.09
C MET A 45 7.91 9.31 -13.30
N ASP A 46 7.93 8.02 -13.64
CA ASP A 46 7.20 7.49 -14.80
C ASP A 46 5.68 7.39 -14.54
N TYR A 47 5.22 7.57 -13.31
CA TYR A 47 3.83 7.34 -12.92
C TYR A 47 3.21 8.54 -12.22
N ASP A 48 1.97 8.88 -12.62
CA ASP A 48 1.13 9.85 -11.89
C ASP A 48 0.23 9.17 -10.85
N LYS A 49 0.02 7.86 -11.00
CA LYS A 49 -0.77 7.03 -10.09
C LYS A 49 0.11 5.93 -9.50
N LEU A 50 0.16 5.85 -8.19
CA LEU A 50 1.04 4.95 -7.47
C LEU A 50 0.27 4.10 -6.45
N ILE A 51 0.66 2.84 -6.32
CA ILE A 51 0.27 1.97 -5.21
C ILE A 51 1.55 1.56 -4.49
N LEU A 52 1.65 1.83 -3.20
CA LEU A 52 2.79 1.48 -2.37
C LEU A 52 2.37 0.42 -1.36
N ALA A 53 3.03 -0.74 -1.39
CA ALA A 53 2.69 -1.89 -0.56
C ALA A 53 3.84 -2.28 0.36
N THR A 54 3.55 -2.42 1.64
CA THR A 54 4.56 -2.75 2.66
C THR A 54 3.98 -3.60 3.78
N PRO A 55 4.71 -4.63 4.27
CA PRO A 55 4.39 -5.29 5.53
C PRO A 55 4.96 -4.49 6.70
N THR A 56 4.41 -4.70 7.89
CA THR A 56 4.99 -4.22 9.15
C THR A 56 5.68 -5.38 9.85
N TRP A 57 6.94 -5.21 10.23
CA TRP A 57 7.74 -6.21 10.92
C TRP A 57 7.94 -5.85 12.39
N ASP A 58 8.08 -6.87 13.21
CA ASP A 58 8.42 -6.79 14.64
C ASP A 58 7.59 -5.70 15.38
N PHE A 59 8.24 -4.74 16.00
CA PHE A 59 7.63 -3.67 16.80
C PHE A 59 7.31 -2.42 15.97
N GLY A 60 6.66 -2.60 14.81
CA GLY A 60 6.29 -1.49 13.93
C GLY A 60 7.39 -1.06 12.97
N GLN A 61 8.31 -1.96 12.64
CA GLN A 61 9.45 -1.66 11.79
C GLN A 61 9.13 -1.80 10.30
N ASN A 62 9.84 -1.02 9.49
CA ASN A 62 9.80 -1.17 8.04
C ASN A 62 10.35 -2.54 7.62
N GLN A 63 9.86 -3.03 6.50
CA GLN A 63 10.49 -4.13 5.78
C GLN A 63 11.87 -3.66 5.27
N SER A 64 12.86 -4.58 5.22
CA SER A 64 14.28 -4.25 5.02
C SER A 64 14.56 -3.46 3.73
N ASP A 65 13.93 -3.84 2.61
CA ASP A 65 14.17 -3.14 1.33
C ASP A 65 13.57 -1.74 1.33
N TRP A 66 12.42 -1.51 1.99
CA TRP A 66 11.88 -0.18 2.22
C TRP A 66 12.80 0.66 3.13
N ASP A 67 13.39 0.03 4.14
CA ASP A 67 14.33 0.71 5.04
C ASP A 67 15.60 1.13 4.29
N ASP A 68 16.16 0.24 3.47
CA ASP A 68 17.30 0.54 2.61
C ASP A 68 16.99 1.63 1.57
N PHE A 69 15.76 1.68 1.07
CA PHE A 69 15.31 2.68 0.09
C PHE A 69 14.89 4.01 0.72
N TRP A 70 14.82 4.12 2.05
CA TRP A 70 14.21 5.28 2.73
C TRP A 70 14.84 6.62 2.37
N ASP A 71 16.16 6.69 2.29
CA ASP A 71 16.86 7.92 1.90
C ASP A 71 16.53 8.33 0.45
N ASP A 72 16.37 7.37 -0.45
CA ASP A 72 15.96 7.62 -1.83
C ASP A 72 14.48 8.02 -1.90
N LEU A 73 13.62 7.41 -1.08
CA LEU A 73 12.20 7.77 -0.97
C LEU A 73 12.03 9.25 -0.58
N GLN A 74 12.87 9.75 0.33
CA GLN A 74 12.86 11.15 0.75
C GLN A 74 13.23 12.13 -0.38
N GLN A 75 13.86 11.65 -1.44
CA GLN A 75 14.20 12.45 -2.62
C GLN A 75 13.11 12.42 -3.70
N VAL A 76 12.10 11.55 -3.58
CA VAL A 76 11.00 11.48 -4.54
C VAL A 76 10.06 12.66 -4.33
N ASP A 77 9.78 13.39 -5.40
CA ASP A 77 8.74 14.42 -5.42
C ASP A 77 7.39 13.81 -5.82
N PHE A 78 6.50 13.67 -4.84
CA PHE A 78 5.15 13.17 -5.07
C PHE A 78 4.14 14.26 -5.46
N SER A 79 4.57 15.51 -5.65
CA SER A 79 3.67 16.61 -6.03
C SER A 79 2.89 16.28 -7.29
N GLY A 80 1.56 16.46 -7.23
CA GLY A 80 0.66 16.18 -8.34
C GLY A 80 0.38 14.69 -8.60
N LYS A 81 1.00 13.77 -7.85
CA LYS A 81 0.74 12.34 -7.96
C LYS A 81 -0.43 11.93 -7.05
N THR A 82 -1.14 10.89 -7.47
CA THR A 82 -2.20 10.25 -6.67
C THR A 82 -1.66 8.92 -6.15
N VAL A 83 -1.66 8.73 -4.83
CA VAL A 83 -1.00 7.61 -4.16
C VAL A 83 -2.00 6.84 -3.30
N ALA A 84 -2.00 5.52 -3.43
CA ALA A 84 -2.73 4.59 -2.59
C ALA A 84 -1.74 3.68 -1.85
N PHE A 85 -2.12 3.23 -0.65
CA PHE A 85 -1.27 2.41 0.22
C PHE A 85 -1.92 1.06 0.52
N VAL A 86 -1.09 0.04 0.66
CA VAL A 86 -1.48 -1.31 1.12
C VAL A 86 -0.53 -1.73 2.23
N GLY A 87 -1.09 -2.10 3.36
CA GLY A 87 -0.32 -2.61 4.50
C GLY A 87 -0.71 -4.05 4.85
N LEU A 88 0.30 -4.87 5.14
CA LEU A 88 0.12 -6.19 5.72
C LEU A 88 0.60 -6.17 7.17
N GLY A 89 -0.17 -6.77 8.08
CA GLY A 89 0.17 -6.86 9.49
C GLY A 89 -0.54 -8.01 10.18
N ASP A 90 -0.18 -8.23 11.44
CA ASP A 90 -0.77 -9.22 12.34
C ASP A 90 -1.43 -8.49 13.51
N GLN A 91 -2.76 -8.42 13.49
CA GLN A 91 -3.53 -7.66 14.49
C GLN A 91 -3.49 -8.27 15.89
N PHE A 92 -3.17 -9.56 16.02
CA PHE A 92 -3.06 -10.23 17.33
C PHE A 92 -1.63 -10.39 17.79
N GLY A 93 -0.72 -10.83 16.93
CA GLY A 93 0.68 -11.02 17.27
C GLY A 93 1.41 -9.70 17.53
N TYR A 94 1.03 -8.65 16.80
CA TYR A 94 1.63 -7.31 16.86
C TYR A 94 0.58 -6.20 16.88
N GLY A 95 -0.45 -6.37 17.71
CA GLY A 95 -1.61 -5.47 17.77
C GLY A 95 -1.30 -4.03 18.16
N ASP A 96 -0.23 -3.79 18.95
CA ASP A 96 0.23 -2.44 19.30
C ASP A 96 0.90 -1.69 18.14
N PHE A 97 1.25 -2.41 17.06
CA PHE A 97 2.03 -1.91 15.94
C PHE A 97 1.37 -2.23 14.58
N PHE A 98 0.06 -2.46 14.61
CA PHE A 98 -0.67 -2.91 13.42
C PHE A 98 -0.56 -1.89 12.30
N LEU A 99 0.03 -2.30 11.17
CA LEU A 99 0.23 -1.48 9.96
C LEU A 99 1.09 -0.22 10.15
N ASP A 100 1.92 -0.17 11.17
CA ASP A 100 2.74 1.01 11.46
C ASP A 100 3.65 1.41 10.31
N ALA A 101 4.22 0.45 9.59
CA ALA A 101 5.06 0.73 8.41
C ALA A 101 4.28 1.45 7.31
N MET A 102 3.02 1.07 7.06
CA MET A 102 2.14 1.79 6.12
C MET A 102 1.91 3.23 6.59
N GLY A 103 1.70 3.44 7.88
CA GLY A 103 1.55 4.78 8.47
C GLY A 103 2.79 5.65 8.27
N MET A 104 3.98 5.10 8.50
CA MET A 104 5.25 5.81 8.30
C MET A 104 5.47 6.16 6.82
N LEU A 105 5.17 5.23 5.92
CA LEU A 105 5.27 5.44 4.48
C LEU A 105 4.32 6.56 4.01
N HIS A 106 3.08 6.55 4.48
CA HIS A 106 2.11 7.60 4.23
C HIS A 106 2.60 8.97 4.73
N GLU A 107 3.14 9.03 5.93
CA GLU A 107 3.69 10.28 6.50
C GLU A 107 4.79 10.85 5.62
N GLU A 108 5.71 10.00 5.15
CA GLU A 108 6.81 10.43 4.29
C GLU A 108 6.32 10.95 2.93
N VAL A 109 5.44 10.21 2.27
CA VAL A 109 4.84 10.60 0.98
C VAL A 109 4.06 11.91 1.09
N SER A 110 3.39 12.13 2.21
CA SER A 110 2.54 13.30 2.46
C SER A 110 3.32 14.60 2.71
N LYS A 111 4.65 14.54 2.84
CA LYS A 111 5.51 15.74 2.97
C LYS A 111 5.53 16.60 1.69
N THR A 112 5.23 16.00 0.55
CA THR A 112 5.02 16.73 -0.71
C THR A 112 3.53 16.76 -1.06
N ALA A 113 3.12 17.63 -2.00
CA ALA A 113 1.72 17.87 -2.32
C ALA A 113 1.11 16.75 -3.18
N SER A 114 1.04 15.55 -2.63
CA SER A 114 0.35 14.40 -3.22
C SER A 114 -1.13 14.35 -2.83
N SER A 115 -1.92 13.64 -3.63
CA SER A 115 -3.28 13.25 -3.27
C SER A 115 -3.29 11.80 -2.80
N VAL A 116 -3.82 11.52 -1.61
CA VAL A 116 -3.93 10.16 -1.07
C VAL A 116 -5.34 9.64 -1.31
N VAL A 117 -5.44 8.44 -1.85
CA VAL A 117 -6.70 7.72 -2.11
C VAL A 117 -6.65 6.32 -1.49
N GLY A 118 -7.77 5.61 -1.48
CA GLY A 118 -7.83 4.24 -0.99
C GLY A 118 -7.87 4.11 0.52
N CYS A 119 -8.32 5.13 1.26
CA CYS A 119 -8.55 5.02 2.70
C CYS A 119 -9.55 3.89 3.00
N TRP A 120 -9.32 3.16 4.09
CA TRP A 120 -10.02 1.93 4.40
C TRP A 120 -10.56 1.93 5.83
N SER A 121 -11.80 1.43 6.03
CA SER A 121 -12.41 1.37 7.37
C SER A 121 -11.61 0.52 8.35
N THR A 122 -11.53 0.97 9.60
CA THR A 122 -10.96 0.20 10.72
C THR A 122 -11.90 -0.91 11.22
N GLU A 123 -13.15 -0.93 10.75
CA GLU A 123 -14.14 -1.93 11.14
C GLU A 123 -13.74 -3.34 10.69
N GLY A 124 -13.89 -4.31 11.59
CA GLY A 124 -13.55 -5.71 11.32
C GLY A 124 -12.13 -6.10 11.69
N TYR A 125 -11.38 -5.21 12.33
CA TYR A 125 -10.03 -5.46 12.85
C TYR A 125 -10.01 -5.31 14.37
N ASP A 126 -9.25 -6.19 15.03
CA ASP A 126 -9.07 -6.21 16.49
C ASP A 126 -7.59 -6.01 16.82
N TYR A 127 -7.18 -4.76 16.90
CA TYR A 127 -5.80 -4.34 17.20
C TYR A 127 -5.83 -3.28 18.31
N ASP A 128 -4.68 -3.03 18.93
CA ASP A 128 -4.57 -2.09 20.04
C ASP A 128 -4.19 -0.67 19.60
N ALA A 129 -3.25 -0.55 18.66
CA ALA A 129 -2.79 0.73 18.13
C ALA A 129 -2.25 0.61 16.71
N SER A 130 -2.35 1.68 15.93
CA SER A 130 -1.83 1.75 14.57
C SER A 130 -1.44 3.18 14.19
N LYS A 131 -0.22 3.36 13.69
CA LYS A 131 0.23 4.62 13.06
C LYS A 131 -0.45 4.88 11.71
N ALA A 132 -1.13 3.88 11.16
CA ALA A 132 -1.85 4.00 9.89
C ALA A 132 -3.27 4.56 10.05
N GLU A 133 -3.76 4.75 11.28
CA GLU A 133 -5.07 5.38 11.50
C GLU A 133 -5.05 6.88 11.18
N ILE A 134 -6.13 7.33 10.54
CA ILE A 134 -6.43 8.76 10.42
C ILE A 134 -7.15 9.18 11.71
N PRO A 135 -6.56 10.07 12.54
CA PRO A 135 -7.12 10.42 13.84
C PRO A 135 -8.57 10.90 13.75
N GLY A 136 -9.46 10.25 14.51
CA GLY A 136 -10.87 10.63 14.66
C GLY A 136 -11.80 10.22 13.50
N GLU A 137 -11.29 9.51 12.48
CA GLU A 137 -12.09 9.16 11.29
C GLU A 137 -12.48 7.69 11.19
N ASN A 138 -11.95 6.81 12.04
CA ASN A 138 -12.13 5.36 11.95
C ASN A 138 -11.72 4.79 10.57
N LEU A 139 -10.66 5.35 10.00
CA LEU A 139 -10.08 4.97 8.72
C LEU A 139 -8.59 4.72 8.86
N PHE A 140 -8.09 3.73 8.14
CA PHE A 140 -6.68 3.61 7.80
C PHE A 140 -6.37 4.45 6.56
N VAL A 141 -5.12 4.89 6.43
CA VAL A 141 -4.62 5.63 5.26
C VAL A 141 -4.58 4.79 3.98
N GLY A 142 -4.75 3.49 4.08
CA GLY A 142 -4.74 2.54 2.97
C GLY A 142 -5.37 1.21 3.35
N LEU A 143 -5.33 0.26 2.40
CA LEU A 143 -5.89 -1.08 2.60
C LEU A 143 -5.14 -1.84 3.69
N ALA A 144 -5.87 -2.38 4.64
CA ALA A 144 -5.38 -3.22 5.72
C ALA A 144 -5.61 -4.70 5.41
N LEU A 145 -4.53 -5.49 5.33
CA LEU A 145 -4.60 -6.94 5.12
C LEU A 145 -3.90 -7.67 6.28
N ASP A 146 -4.49 -8.77 6.71
CA ASP A 146 -3.95 -9.64 7.74
C ASP A 146 -4.00 -11.10 7.25
N GLU A 147 -2.88 -11.54 6.67
CA GLU A 147 -2.73 -12.91 6.15
C GLU A 147 -2.49 -13.94 7.26
N ASP A 148 -2.15 -13.49 8.47
CA ASP A 148 -1.93 -14.37 9.63
C ASP A 148 -3.25 -14.73 10.30
N GLN A 149 -4.15 -13.77 10.51
CA GLN A 149 -5.38 -13.94 11.27
C GLN A 149 -6.65 -14.01 10.42
N GLN A 150 -6.67 -13.35 9.26
CA GLN A 150 -7.87 -13.22 8.42
C GLN A 150 -7.58 -13.44 6.92
N PRO A 151 -6.83 -14.51 6.54
CA PRO A 151 -6.49 -14.74 5.13
C PRO A 151 -7.73 -15.00 4.26
N GLU A 152 -8.82 -15.50 4.83
CA GLU A 152 -10.10 -15.75 4.14
C GLU A 152 -10.79 -14.46 3.68
N LEU A 153 -10.48 -13.31 4.30
CA LEU A 153 -11.07 -12.01 3.94
C LEU A 153 -10.27 -11.26 2.88
N THR A 154 -9.07 -11.68 2.57
CA THR A 154 -8.15 -10.94 1.67
C THR A 154 -8.74 -10.75 0.28
N ASN A 155 -9.31 -11.77 -0.34
CA ASN A 155 -9.91 -11.64 -1.68
C ASN A 155 -11.04 -10.60 -1.72
N SER A 156 -11.96 -10.66 -0.78
CA SER A 156 -13.10 -9.72 -0.75
C SER A 156 -12.62 -8.28 -0.47
N ARG A 157 -11.61 -8.12 0.39
CA ARG A 157 -10.99 -6.82 0.67
C ARG A 157 -10.30 -6.26 -0.56
N LEU A 158 -9.53 -7.08 -1.27
CA LEU A 158 -8.88 -6.68 -2.53
C LEU A 158 -9.90 -6.27 -3.60
N ASP A 159 -10.97 -7.03 -3.78
CA ASP A 159 -12.02 -6.71 -4.76
C ASP A 159 -12.65 -5.35 -4.47
N LYS A 160 -13.07 -5.11 -3.24
CA LYS A 160 -13.69 -3.85 -2.83
C LYS A 160 -12.73 -2.67 -2.95
N TRP A 161 -11.50 -2.84 -2.47
CA TRP A 161 -10.51 -1.77 -2.50
C TRP A 161 -10.07 -1.43 -3.92
N CYS A 162 -9.85 -2.43 -4.78
CA CYS A 162 -9.52 -2.18 -6.18
C CYS A 162 -10.65 -1.46 -6.92
N GLN A 163 -11.92 -1.77 -6.64
CA GLN A 163 -13.06 -1.01 -7.16
C GLN A 163 -13.04 0.45 -6.68
N GLN A 164 -12.76 0.66 -5.40
CA GLN A 164 -12.68 1.99 -4.80
C GLN A 164 -11.59 2.83 -5.48
N ILE A 165 -10.35 2.33 -5.51
CA ILE A 165 -9.24 3.10 -6.09
C ILE A 165 -9.34 3.22 -7.61
N HIS A 166 -9.98 2.28 -8.30
CA HIS A 166 -10.29 2.42 -9.72
C HIS A 166 -11.08 3.69 -9.99
N THR A 167 -12.10 3.96 -9.17
CA THR A 167 -12.90 5.18 -9.23
C THR A 167 -12.09 6.41 -8.81
N GLU A 168 -11.37 6.31 -7.70
CA GLU A 168 -10.59 7.44 -7.15
C GLU A 168 -9.39 7.81 -8.03
N PHE A 169 -8.80 6.87 -8.75
CA PHE A 169 -7.80 7.12 -9.79
C PHE A 169 -8.40 7.62 -11.11
N ALA A 170 -9.72 7.69 -11.23
CA ALA A 170 -10.44 8.04 -12.45
C ALA A 170 -10.05 7.18 -13.67
N LEU A 171 -9.91 5.87 -13.46
CA LEU A 171 -9.55 4.92 -14.51
C LEU A 171 -10.78 4.56 -15.36
N THR A 172 -10.54 4.29 -16.65
CA THR A 172 -11.59 3.90 -17.60
C THR A 172 -11.50 2.44 -18.04
N VAL A 173 -10.34 1.79 -17.82
CA VAL A 173 -10.13 0.38 -18.18
C VAL A 173 -10.87 -0.50 -17.15
N PRO A 174 -11.68 -1.49 -17.59
CA PRO A 174 -12.41 -2.37 -16.67
C PRO A 174 -11.48 -3.19 -15.77
N LEU A 175 -11.94 -3.46 -14.55
CA LEU A 175 -11.31 -4.41 -13.64
C LEU A 175 -11.68 -5.85 -13.99
N ASP A 176 -10.76 -6.78 -13.72
CA ASP A 176 -10.97 -8.22 -13.75
C ASP A 176 -11.05 -8.75 -12.31
N LEU A 177 -12.27 -8.82 -11.77
CA LEU A 177 -12.54 -9.23 -10.39
C LEU A 177 -12.89 -10.72 -10.27
#